data_6c0fe8a5be9019364260bb1d8abb8af5
#
_entry.id   6c0fe8a5be9019364260bb1d8abb8af5
#
_cell.length_a   1.000
_cell.length_b   1.000
_cell.length_c   1.000
_cell.angle_alpha   90.00
_cell.angle_beta   90.00
_cell.angle_gamma   90.00
#
_symmetry.space_group_name_H-M   'P 1'
#
loop_
_entity.id
_entity.type
_entity.pdbx_description
1 polymer ?
#
loop_
_entity_poly.entity_id
_entity_poly.type
_entity_poly.pdbx_seq_one_letter_code
_entity_poly.pdbx_strand_id
1 'polypeptide(L)'
;LAIVGLTYFMPLDLAFSTWFFFWLTRAERVIASAVGITNISKLHLNDRASGAWIGIAVLTLWMGRRHILRFFKHVVGLERGDDTNEPISYRTTAILTVLSVAAVFGFCYIAGMSLWVIGIFYALFIAFALAIGRVRAELGPPYHEVIGINPRQIMVNTFGSRSLGAANLTVMTFLYAFNRCNRSHPMPNQIESLRIGDQAKIPGKTLLLCMGLAIGVGALATFWTYLHVGYHYGVLARCQGHVGHFGWESFNPLQSWLQHPKEANISSIVFMGGGFLFVFLLNFLRTRLLWWTLHPSGYVLSGASWGGLIYFWFPVMVSWFIKFMILRFSGWQTYRRAIPFFLGLVLGDFVPRSILSIISFVLNLYMPSSGAGHSL
;
A
#
# COMPACT_ATOMS: atom_id res chain seq x y z
N LEU A 1 -19.16 -4.97 -8.42
CA LEU A 1 -19.87 -5.90 -7.53
C LEU A 1 -18.93 -6.61 -6.58
N ALA A 2 -17.74 -7.04 -7.03
CA ALA A 2 -16.76 -7.73 -6.17
C ALA A 2 -16.40 -6.94 -4.92
N ILE A 3 -16.24 -5.61 -5.04
CA ILE A 3 -15.89 -4.75 -3.89
C ILE A 3 -17.00 -4.73 -2.84
N VAL A 4 -18.27 -4.74 -3.26
CA VAL A 4 -19.40 -4.86 -2.33
C VAL A 4 -19.31 -6.19 -1.57
N GLY A 5 -19.05 -7.28 -2.30
CA GLY A 5 -18.88 -8.61 -1.70
C GLY A 5 -17.72 -8.69 -0.73
N LEU A 6 -16.54 -8.18 -1.11
CA LEU A 6 -15.34 -8.19 -0.26
C LEU A 6 -15.51 -7.30 0.98
N THR A 7 -16.09 -6.10 0.81
CA THR A 7 -16.32 -5.17 1.93
C THR A 7 -17.29 -5.74 2.98
N TYR A 8 -18.19 -6.64 2.59
CA TYR A 8 -19.09 -7.29 3.54
C TYR A 8 -18.35 -8.03 4.65
N PHE A 9 -17.15 -8.52 4.38
CA PHE A 9 -16.28 -9.20 5.35
C PHE A 9 -15.45 -8.23 6.21
N MET A 10 -15.31 -6.97 5.80
CA MET A 10 -14.57 -5.98 6.59
C MET A 10 -15.27 -5.66 7.92
N PRO A 11 -14.52 -5.26 8.97
CA PRO A 11 -15.10 -4.69 10.18
C PRO A 11 -15.99 -3.49 9.86
N LEU A 12 -17.12 -3.36 10.59
CA LEU A 12 -18.13 -2.34 10.31
C LEU A 12 -17.60 -0.92 10.52
N ASP A 13 -16.81 -0.73 11.57
CA ASP A 13 -16.17 0.54 11.93
C ASP A 13 -15.13 0.98 10.88
N LEU A 14 -14.37 0.02 10.32
CA LEU A 14 -13.42 0.32 9.25
C LEU A 14 -14.13 0.72 7.97
N ALA A 15 -15.14 -0.06 7.54
CA ALA A 15 -15.91 0.25 6.33
C ALA A 15 -16.58 1.62 6.45
N PHE A 16 -17.15 1.94 7.63
CA PHE A 16 -17.69 3.28 7.92
C PHE A 16 -16.63 4.37 7.77
N SER A 17 -15.52 4.22 8.49
CA SER A 17 -14.45 5.21 8.51
C SER A 17 -13.88 5.47 7.11
N THR A 18 -13.79 4.43 6.28
CA THR A 18 -13.24 4.50 4.95
C THR A 18 -14.05 5.44 4.03
N TRP A 19 -15.36 5.24 3.91
CA TRP A 19 -16.18 6.13 3.09
C TRP A 19 -16.43 7.48 3.77
N PHE A 20 -16.49 7.55 5.09
CA PHE A 20 -16.65 8.79 5.85
C PHE A 20 -15.49 9.76 5.61
N PHE A 21 -14.25 9.31 5.77
CA PHE A 21 -13.07 10.15 5.53
C PHE A 21 -12.91 10.53 4.05
N PHE A 22 -13.36 9.70 3.13
CA PHE A 22 -13.44 10.08 1.73
C PHE A 22 -14.32 11.32 1.54
N TRP A 23 -15.54 11.28 2.06
CA TRP A 23 -16.46 12.42 1.99
C TRP A 23 -15.96 13.64 2.75
N LEU A 24 -15.34 13.45 3.91
CA LEU A 24 -14.73 14.53 4.67
C LEU A 24 -13.64 15.25 3.82
N THR A 25 -12.77 14.50 3.16
CA THR A 25 -11.76 15.08 2.26
C THR A 25 -12.40 15.81 1.06
N ARG A 26 -13.54 15.35 0.55
CA ARG A 26 -14.28 16.07 -0.50
C ARG A 26 -14.91 17.35 0.03
N ALA A 27 -15.52 17.30 1.20
CA ALA A 27 -16.06 18.49 1.85
C ALA A 27 -14.99 19.55 2.13
N GLU A 28 -13.80 19.15 2.61
CA GLU A 28 -12.67 20.06 2.76
C GLU A 28 -12.30 20.79 1.46
N ARG A 29 -12.32 20.07 0.32
CA ARG A 29 -12.03 20.70 -0.98
C ARG A 29 -13.09 21.71 -1.38
N VAL A 30 -14.36 21.39 -1.16
CA VAL A 30 -15.49 22.28 -1.46
C VAL A 30 -15.41 23.53 -0.58
N ILE A 31 -15.17 23.36 0.73
CA ILE A 31 -15.02 24.48 1.68
C ILE A 31 -13.82 25.34 1.29
N ALA A 32 -12.67 24.72 0.98
CA ALA A 32 -11.49 25.45 0.55
C ALA A 32 -11.73 26.28 -0.71
N SER A 33 -12.44 25.72 -1.68
CA SER A 33 -12.83 26.43 -2.90
C SER A 33 -13.78 27.59 -2.59
N ALA A 34 -14.74 27.42 -1.69
CA ALA A 34 -15.68 28.45 -1.27
C ALA A 34 -14.99 29.63 -0.55
N VAL A 35 -13.89 29.36 0.17
CA VAL A 35 -13.06 30.40 0.85
C VAL A 35 -12.01 31.01 -0.09
N GLY A 36 -12.01 30.63 -1.38
CA GLY A 36 -11.09 31.20 -2.38
C GLY A 36 -9.75 30.47 -2.53
N ILE A 37 -9.57 29.30 -1.89
CA ILE A 37 -8.38 28.46 -2.09
C ILE A 37 -8.63 27.57 -3.32
N THR A 38 -8.37 28.11 -4.50
CA THR A 38 -8.59 27.40 -5.78
C THR A 38 -7.52 26.35 -6.06
N ASN A 39 -6.32 26.50 -5.49
CA ASN A 39 -5.22 25.55 -5.72
C ASN A 39 -5.28 24.39 -4.71
N ILE A 40 -5.70 23.22 -5.19
CA ILE A 40 -5.84 21.98 -4.40
C ILE A 40 -4.51 21.55 -3.76
N SER A 41 -3.35 21.89 -4.35
CA SER A 41 -2.05 21.56 -3.77
C SER A 41 -1.82 22.22 -2.40
N LYS A 42 -2.46 23.39 -2.13
CA LYS A 42 -2.40 24.06 -0.83
C LYS A 42 -3.07 23.28 0.31
N LEU A 43 -3.89 22.28 0.01
CA LEU A 43 -4.50 21.41 1.02
C LEU A 43 -3.55 20.31 1.53
N HIS A 44 -2.40 20.15 0.91
CA HIS A 44 -1.37 19.21 1.32
C HIS A 44 -1.90 17.80 1.65
N LEU A 45 -2.87 17.31 0.88
CA LEU A 45 -3.55 16.03 1.15
C LEU A 45 -2.58 14.85 1.13
N ASN A 46 -1.67 14.82 0.17
CA ASN A 46 -0.66 13.76 0.07
C ASN A 46 0.35 13.82 1.22
N ASP A 47 0.70 15.03 1.69
CA ASP A 47 1.62 15.19 2.81
C ASP A 47 0.96 14.70 4.11
N ARG A 48 -0.31 15.07 4.37
CA ARG A 48 -1.08 14.55 5.51
C ARG A 48 -1.18 13.02 5.47
N ALA A 49 -1.48 12.46 4.31
CA ALA A 49 -1.58 11.03 4.15
C ALA A 49 -0.23 10.34 4.34
N SER A 50 0.89 10.94 3.88
CA SER A 50 2.24 10.44 4.13
C SER A 50 2.53 10.31 5.62
N GLY A 51 2.24 11.37 6.39
CA GLY A 51 2.37 11.36 7.83
C GLY A 51 1.49 10.32 8.51
N ALA A 52 0.25 10.17 8.03
CA ALA A 52 -0.68 9.19 8.56
C ALA A 52 -0.19 7.74 8.33
N TRP A 53 0.33 7.40 7.16
CA TRP A 53 0.92 6.09 6.88
C TRP A 53 2.15 5.80 7.76
N ILE A 54 3.03 6.80 7.96
CA ILE A 54 4.15 6.70 8.90
C ILE A 54 3.64 6.49 10.32
N GLY A 55 2.55 7.18 10.71
CA GLY A 55 1.90 7.00 12.01
C GLY A 55 1.42 5.57 12.25
N ILE A 56 0.78 4.93 11.26
CA ILE A 56 0.39 3.50 11.34
C ILE A 56 1.62 2.60 11.51
N ALA A 57 2.71 2.87 10.76
CA ALA A 57 3.95 2.10 10.89
C ALA A 57 4.52 2.18 12.31
N VAL A 58 4.60 3.39 12.87
CA VAL A 58 5.10 3.61 14.24
C VAL A 58 4.20 2.94 15.27
N LEU A 59 2.86 3.04 15.12
CA LEU A 59 1.93 2.32 15.98
C LEU A 59 2.14 0.80 15.88
N THR A 60 2.37 0.27 14.69
CA THR A 60 2.64 -1.15 14.47
C THR A 60 3.89 -1.60 15.22
N LEU A 61 5.00 -0.86 15.07
CA LEU A 61 6.24 -1.13 15.78
C LEU A 61 6.08 -1.01 17.31
N TRP A 62 5.35 0.00 17.77
CA TRP A 62 5.08 0.20 19.18
C TRP A 62 4.28 -0.95 19.79
N MET A 63 3.25 -1.41 19.09
CA MET A 63 2.45 -2.56 19.56
C MET A 63 3.25 -3.87 19.53
N GLY A 64 4.11 -4.04 18.52
CA GLY A 64 4.99 -5.20 18.35
C GLY A 64 6.28 -5.15 19.19
N ARG A 65 6.55 -4.06 19.93
CA ARG A 65 7.85 -3.85 20.60
C ARG A 65 8.32 -5.00 21.49
N ARG A 66 7.40 -5.66 22.18
CA ARG A 66 7.73 -6.81 23.06
C ARG A 66 8.23 -8.01 22.27
N HIS A 67 7.64 -8.28 21.10
CA HIS A 67 8.07 -9.35 20.21
C HIS A 67 9.43 -9.01 19.57
N ILE A 68 9.59 -7.76 19.11
CA ILE A 68 10.82 -7.25 18.52
C ILE A 68 11.99 -7.36 19.54
N LEU A 69 11.75 -6.94 20.77
CA LEU A 69 12.77 -7.07 21.84
C LEU A 69 13.13 -8.52 22.13
N ARG A 70 12.15 -9.43 22.19
CA ARG A 70 12.40 -10.89 22.37
C ARG A 70 13.21 -11.46 21.20
N PHE A 71 12.86 -11.07 19.95
CA PHE A 71 13.63 -11.46 18.77
C PHE A 71 15.10 -11.06 18.91
N PHE A 72 15.40 -9.81 19.23
CA PHE A 72 16.78 -9.35 19.39
C PHE A 72 17.50 -10.03 20.54
N LYS A 73 16.87 -10.25 21.68
CA LYS A 73 17.45 -10.98 22.82
C LYS A 73 17.81 -12.41 22.46
N HIS A 74 16.94 -13.08 21.68
CA HIS A 74 17.20 -14.43 21.19
C HIS A 74 18.37 -14.47 20.20
N VAL A 75 18.44 -13.54 19.25
CA VAL A 75 19.53 -13.44 18.27
C VAL A 75 20.89 -13.25 18.96
N VAL A 76 20.94 -12.38 19.98
CA VAL A 76 22.15 -12.11 20.77
C VAL A 76 22.48 -13.25 21.77
N GLY A 77 21.54 -14.19 21.99
CA GLY A 77 21.73 -15.31 22.90
C GLY A 77 21.44 -15.02 24.38
N LEU A 78 20.80 -13.88 24.68
CA LEU A 78 20.39 -13.48 26.03
C LEU A 78 19.15 -14.23 26.56
N GLU A 79 18.31 -14.70 25.66
CA GLU A 79 17.13 -15.51 25.99
C GLU A 79 17.10 -16.74 25.06
N ARG A 80 16.79 -17.94 25.60
CA ARG A 80 16.48 -19.12 24.81
C ARG A 80 15.01 -19.04 24.41
N GLY A 81 14.73 -18.53 23.22
CA GLY A 81 13.38 -18.55 22.64
C GLY A 81 13.11 -19.88 21.96
N ASP A 82 11.85 -20.29 21.97
CA ASP A 82 11.40 -21.42 21.16
C ASP A 82 11.03 -20.89 19.77
N ASP A 83 11.89 -21.16 18.79
CA ASP A 83 11.67 -20.84 17.36
C ASP A 83 11.38 -22.08 16.53
N THR A 84 11.04 -23.22 17.19
CA THR A 84 10.75 -24.50 16.51
C THR A 84 9.53 -24.45 15.62
N ASN A 85 8.56 -23.59 15.94
CA ASN A 85 7.33 -23.39 15.17
C ASN A 85 7.49 -22.32 14.07
N GLU A 86 8.62 -21.61 14.04
CA GLU A 86 8.86 -20.58 13.04
C GLU A 86 9.38 -21.20 11.73
N PRO A 87 9.01 -20.67 10.57
CA PRO A 87 9.48 -21.16 9.28
C PRO A 87 11.00 -21.14 9.12
N ILE A 88 11.65 -20.15 9.72
CA ILE A 88 13.12 -19.96 9.74
C ILE A 88 13.52 -19.57 11.16
N SER A 89 14.70 -20.05 11.63
CA SER A 89 15.22 -19.66 12.93
C SER A 89 15.49 -18.15 13.01
N TYR A 90 15.32 -17.55 14.17
CA TYR A 90 15.54 -16.11 14.38
C TYR A 90 16.97 -15.69 14.04
N ARG A 91 17.97 -16.51 14.30
CA ARG A 91 19.37 -16.21 13.94
C ARG A 91 19.56 -16.18 12.42
N THR A 92 19.05 -17.17 11.71
CA THR A 92 19.11 -17.21 10.25
C THR A 92 18.37 -16.01 9.64
N THR A 93 17.19 -15.68 10.17
CA THR A 93 16.42 -14.49 9.73
C THR A 93 17.25 -13.21 9.93
N ALA A 94 17.89 -13.05 11.07
CA ALA A 94 18.74 -11.89 11.35
C ALA A 94 19.92 -11.78 10.36
N ILE A 95 20.62 -12.90 10.13
CA ILE A 95 21.75 -12.95 9.17
C ILE A 95 21.28 -12.58 7.77
N LEU A 96 20.19 -13.21 7.29
CA LEU A 96 19.64 -12.91 5.96
C LEU A 96 19.17 -11.45 5.84
N THR A 97 18.60 -10.90 6.90
CA THR A 97 18.19 -9.48 6.94
C THR A 97 19.40 -8.56 6.82
N VAL A 98 20.46 -8.82 7.59
CA VAL A 98 21.69 -8.01 7.54
C VAL A 98 22.34 -8.09 6.16
N LEU A 99 22.45 -9.30 5.58
CA LEU A 99 23.01 -9.49 4.24
C LEU A 99 22.17 -8.77 3.17
N SER A 100 20.86 -8.86 3.25
CA SER A 100 19.95 -8.18 2.30
C SER A 100 20.07 -6.66 2.41
N VAL A 101 20.11 -6.12 3.63
CA VAL A 101 20.32 -4.68 3.87
C VAL A 101 21.68 -4.25 3.34
N ALA A 102 22.74 -5.00 3.64
CA ALA A 102 24.08 -4.69 3.15
C ALA A 102 24.16 -4.71 1.61
N ALA A 103 23.52 -5.69 0.96
CA ALA A 103 23.47 -5.78 -0.50
C ALA A 103 22.74 -4.58 -1.12
N VAL A 104 21.59 -4.20 -0.57
CA VAL A 104 20.80 -3.05 -1.05
C VAL A 104 21.54 -1.74 -0.84
N PHE A 105 22.16 -1.55 0.34
CA PHE A 105 22.97 -0.37 0.63
C PHE A 105 24.19 -0.28 -0.28
N GLY A 106 24.90 -1.40 -0.47
CA GLY A 106 26.03 -1.48 -1.39
C GLY A 106 25.67 -1.14 -2.81
N PHE A 107 24.57 -1.71 -3.31
CA PHE A 107 24.05 -1.40 -4.66
C PHE A 107 23.74 0.09 -4.83
N CYS A 108 22.98 0.67 -3.90
CA CYS A 108 22.60 2.09 -3.98
C CYS A 108 23.81 3.02 -3.82
N TYR A 109 24.77 2.65 -2.97
CA TYR A 109 26.02 3.40 -2.79
C TYR A 109 26.87 3.41 -4.06
N ILE A 110 27.06 2.24 -4.70
CA ILE A 110 27.75 2.13 -5.98
C ILE A 110 27.01 2.90 -7.09
N ALA A 111 25.68 2.95 -7.04
CA ALA A 111 24.87 3.76 -7.96
C ALA A 111 24.99 5.28 -7.73
N GLY A 112 25.67 5.73 -6.67
CA GLY A 112 25.94 7.13 -6.38
C GLY A 112 25.03 7.78 -5.33
N MET A 113 24.27 6.99 -4.55
CA MET A 113 23.50 7.53 -3.42
C MET A 113 24.37 7.72 -2.17
N SER A 114 24.12 8.80 -1.45
CA SER A 114 24.73 9.04 -0.13
C SER A 114 24.13 8.10 0.94
N LEU A 115 24.93 7.61 1.86
CA LEU A 115 24.51 6.63 2.89
C LEU A 115 23.31 7.11 3.73
N TRP A 116 23.27 8.38 4.12
CA TRP A 116 22.15 8.93 4.89
C TRP A 116 20.84 8.96 4.06
N VAL A 117 20.94 9.22 2.75
CA VAL A 117 19.78 9.21 1.83
C VAL A 117 19.25 7.79 1.68
N ILE A 118 20.14 6.80 1.50
CA ILE A 118 19.78 5.38 1.45
C ILE A 118 19.04 4.98 2.73
N GLY A 119 19.60 5.34 3.90
CA GLY A 119 19.01 5.00 5.20
C GLY A 119 17.58 5.53 5.36
N ILE A 120 17.36 6.82 5.08
CA ILE A 120 16.03 7.43 5.22
C ILE A 120 15.07 6.89 4.17
N PHE A 121 15.52 6.73 2.92
CA PHE A 121 14.68 6.22 1.84
C PHE A 121 14.13 4.83 2.14
N TYR A 122 15.00 3.91 2.56
CA TYR A 122 14.58 2.55 2.88
C TYR A 122 13.85 2.45 4.22
N ALA A 123 14.14 3.30 5.19
CA ALA A 123 13.35 3.40 6.41
C ALA A 123 11.90 3.80 6.10
N LEU A 124 11.67 4.78 5.23
CA LEU A 124 10.34 5.17 4.75
C LEU A 124 9.68 4.03 3.94
N PHE A 125 10.42 3.38 3.05
CA PHE A 125 9.91 2.26 2.26
C PHE A 125 9.43 1.11 3.15
N ILE A 126 10.24 0.72 4.14
CA ILE A 126 9.90 -0.32 5.11
C ILE A 126 8.71 0.13 5.99
N ALA A 127 8.65 1.40 6.38
CA ALA A 127 7.53 1.94 7.14
C ALA A 127 6.21 1.79 6.36
N PHE A 128 6.19 2.13 5.07
CA PHE A 128 5.02 1.89 4.21
C PHE A 128 4.69 0.41 4.09
N ALA A 129 5.68 -0.45 3.87
CA ALA A 129 5.50 -1.89 3.78
C ALA A 129 4.85 -2.46 5.06
N LEU A 130 5.36 -2.08 6.24
CA LEU A 130 4.81 -2.48 7.54
C LEU A 130 3.38 -1.97 7.73
N ALA A 131 3.12 -0.71 7.40
CA ALA A 131 1.79 -0.12 7.55
C ALA A 131 0.77 -0.82 6.65
N ILE A 132 1.11 -1.05 5.38
CA ILE A 132 0.25 -1.75 4.42
C ILE A 132 0.03 -3.20 4.85
N GLY A 133 1.10 -3.91 5.22
CA GLY A 133 1.03 -5.28 5.72
C GLY A 133 0.10 -5.40 6.92
N ARG A 134 0.21 -4.48 7.88
CA ARG A 134 -0.67 -4.43 9.04
C ARG A 134 -2.13 -4.14 8.68
N VAL A 135 -2.37 -3.09 7.89
CA VAL A 135 -3.73 -2.73 7.46
C VAL A 135 -4.38 -3.89 6.73
N ARG A 136 -3.65 -4.58 5.86
CA ARG A 136 -4.15 -5.74 5.14
C ARG A 136 -4.42 -6.94 6.06
N ALA A 137 -3.48 -7.27 6.93
CA ALA A 137 -3.57 -8.44 7.81
C ALA A 137 -4.68 -8.32 8.87
N GLU A 138 -4.88 -7.13 9.45
CA GLU A 138 -5.90 -6.94 10.50
C GLU A 138 -7.30 -6.74 9.94
N LEU A 139 -7.41 -6.07 8.82
CA LEU A 139 -8.66 -5.45 8.41
C LEU A 139 -9.18 -5.99 7.08
N GLY A 140 -8.33 -6.65 6.27
CA GLY A 140 -8.69 -7.24 4.99
C GLY A 140 -9.38 -6.28 4.01
N PRO A 141 -8.95 -5.00 3.87
CA PRO A 141 -9.59 -4.11 2.91
C PRO A 141 -9.43 -4.68 1.50
N PRO A 142 -10.47 -4.55 0.64
CA PRO A 142 -10.39 -5.01 -0.74
C PRO A 142 -9.35 -4.25 -1.55
N TYR A 143 -8.88 -3.13 -1.03
CA TYR A 143 -7.96 -2.23 -1.68
C TYR A 143 -7.01 -1.58 -0.68
N HIS A 144 -5.72 -1.57 -0.97
CA HIS A 144 -4.67 -1.03 -0.10
C HIS A 144 -3.63 -0.18 -0.84
N GLU A 145 -3.93 0.26 -2.05
CA GLU A 145 -3.00 1.01 -2.88
C GLU A 145 -2.69 2.40 -2.30
N VAL A 146 -1.42 2.76 -2.31
CA VAL A 146 -0.91 4.05 -1.85
C VAL A 146 -0.34 4.79 -3.06
N ILE A 147 -1.20 5.56 -3.76
CA ILE A 147 -0.80 6.34 -4.93
C ILE A 147 -0.49 7.79 -4.52
N GLY A 148 0.54 8.37 -5.13
CA GLY A 148 0.91 9.77 -4.93
C GLY A 148 1.68 10.03 -3.64
N ILE A 149 1.99 8.97 -2.87
CA ILE A 149 2.77 9.01 -1.65
C ILE A 149 3.94 8.03 -1.82
N ASN A 150 5.15 8.53 -1.75
CA ASN A 150 6.34 7.70 -1.91
C ASN A 150 7.54 8.32 -1.19
N PRO A 151 8.55 7.51 -0.81
CA PRO A 151 9.74 8.00 -0.12
C PRO A 151 10.44 9.15 -0.82
N ARG A 152 10.57 9.08 -2.16
CA ARG A 152 11.20 10.14 -2.96
C ARG A 152 10.55 11.50 -2.75
N GLN A 153 9.21 11.56 -2.88
CA GLN A 153 8.47 12.81 -2.74
C GLN A 153 8.54 13.37 -1.32
N ILE A 154 8.44 12.49 -0.32
CA ILE A 154 8.59 12.87 1.09
C ILE A 154 9.95 13.48 1.33
N MET A 155 11.03 12.85 0.85
CA MET A 155 12.39 13.35 1.03
C MET A 155 12.61 14.69 0.33
N VAL A 156 12.09 14.85 -0.89
CA VAL A 156 12.18 16.14 -1.62
C VAL A 156 11.40 17.23 -0.89
N ASN A 157 10.21 16.94 -0.36
CA ASN A 157 9.44 17.93 0.40
C ASN A 157 10.09 18.28 1.74
N THR A 158 10.75 17.30 2.38
CA THR A 158 11.35 17.49 3.72
C THR A 158 12.72 18.14 3.66
N PHE A 159 13.59 17.74 2.75
CA PHE A 159 14.98 18.20 2.68
C PHE A 159 15.23 19.20 1.56
N GLY A 160 14.32 19.28 0.58
CA GLY A 160 14.52 20.04 -0.64
C GLY A 160 15.37 19.31 -1.67
N SER A 161 15.13 19.58 -2.95
CA SER A 161 15.91 18.95 -4.03
C SER A 161 17.35 19.46 -4.09
N ARG A 162 17.61 20.69 -3.62
CA ARG A 162 18.94 21.29 -3.56
C ARG A 162 19.86 20.52 -2.62
N SER A 163 19.42 20.21 -1.41
CA SER A 163 20.23 19.51 -0.41
C SER A 163 20.46 18.03 -0.74
N LEU A 164 19.51 17.39 -1.44
CA LEU A 164 19.63 16.02 -1.88
C LEU A 164 20.67 15.85 -3.00
N GLY A 165 20.79 16.82 -3.91
CA GLY A 165 21.72 16.77 -5.01
C GLY A 165 21.31 15.84 -6.17
N ALA A 166 21.90 16.06 -7.35
CA ALA A 166 21.51 15.40 -8.58
C ALA A 166 21.65 13.87 -8.56
N ALA A 167 22.74 13.35 -8.02
CA ALA A 167 23.00 11.90 -7.96
C ALA A 167 21.91 11.16 -7.15
N ASN A 168 21.63 11.63 -5.93
CA ASN A 168 20.60 11.04 -5.09
C ASN A 168 19.20 11.11 -5.74
N LEU A 169 18.84 12.26 -6.32
CA LEU A 169 17.56 12.45 -7.01
C LEU A 169 17.41 11.48 -8.20
N THR A 170 18.49 11.29 -8.96
CA THR A 170 18.49 10.39 -10.11
C THR A 170 18.27 8.94 -9.67
N VAL A 171 19.04 8.44 -8.72
CA VAL A 171 18.89 7.05 -8.25
C VAL A 171 17.51 6.82 -7.61
N MET A 172 17.02 7.75 -6.77
CA MET A 172 15.65 7.67 -6.23
C MET A 172 14.57 7.64 -7.32
N THR A 173 14.85 8.27 -8.47
CA THR A 173 13.92 8.26 -9.61
C THR A 173 13.90 6.91 -10.31
N PHE A 174 15.02 6.23 -10.46
CA PHE A 174 15.05 4.84 -10.95
C PHE A 174 14.36 3.87 -9.98
N LEU A 175 14.51 4.08 -8.68
CA LEU A 175 13.82 3.28 -7.66
C LEU A 175 12.30 3.58 -7.56
N TYR A 176 11.80 4.60 -8.26
CA TYR A 176 10.38 4.97 -8.22
C TYR A 176 9.44 3.85 -8.66
N ALA A 177 9.88 3.00 -9.59
CA ALA A 177 9.10 1.85 -10.04
C ALA A 177 8.69 0.90 -8.90
N PHE A 178 9.52 0.76 -7.86
CA PHE A 178 9.26 -0.11 -6.71
C PHE A 178 8.32 0.50 -5.67
N ASN A 179 8.20 1.81 -5.62
CA ASN A 179 7.49 2.51 -4.54
C ASN A 179 6.39 3.47 -5.02
N ARG A 180 6.01 3.39 -6.29
CA ARG A 180 4.99 4.27 -6.86
C ARG A 180 3.63 4.11 -6.19
N CYS A 181 3.17 2.90 -5.99
CA CYS A 181 1.82 2.64 -5.50
C CYS A 181 1.71 1.48 -4.51
N ASN A 182 2.78 0.76 -4.25
CA ASN A 182 2.85 -0.37 -3.32
C ASN A 182 1.78 -1.48 -3.53
N ARG A 183 1.03 -1.47 -4.65
CA ARG A 183 -0.02 -2.45 -4.97
C ARG A 183 0.52 -3.87 -5.01
N SER A 184 1.65 -4.05 -5.67
CA SER A 184 2.32 -5.33 -5.86
C SER A 184 3.34 -5.65 -4.77
N HIS A 185 3.33 -4.91 -3.65
CA HIS A 185 4.26 -5.16 -2.56
C HIS A 185 4.05 -6.58 -2.01
N PRO A 186 5.12 -7.43 -1.93
CA PRO A 186 4.95 -8.85 -1.58
C PRO A 186 4.54 -9.08 -0.12
N MET A 187 4.87 -8.18 0.80
CA MET A 187 4.68 -8.39 2.24
C MET A 187 3.23 -8.72 2.66
N PRO A 188 2.18 -8.02 2.19
CA PRO A 188 0.82 -8.37 2.54
C PRO A 188 0.44 -9.79 2.11
N ASN A 189 0.80 -10.16 0.88
CA ASN A 189 0.52 -11.50 0.35
C ASN A 189 1.30 -12.59 1.10
N GLN A 190 2.53 -12.32 1.50
CA GLN A 190 3.34 -13.24 2.31
C GLN A 190 2.71 -13.46 3.70
N ILE A 191 2.25 -12.41 4.37
CA ILE A 191 1.57 -12.51 5.69
C ILE A 191 0.29 -13.33 5.56
N GLU A 192 -0.52 -13.08 4.53
CA GLU A 192 -1.75 -13.85 4.27
C GLU A 192 -1.43 -15.32 3.96
N SER A 193 -0.41 -15.58 3.15
CA SER A 193 0.02 -16.95 2.82
C SER A 193 0.50 -17.72 4.06
N LEU A 194 1.27 -17.08 4.95
CA LEU A 194 1.69 -17.67 6.21
C LEU A 194 0.47 -18.01 7.08
N ARG A 195 -0.50 -17.11 7.16
CA ARG A 195 -1.73 -17.35 7.94
C ARG A 195 -2.58 -18.50 7.37
N ILE A 196 -2.70 -18.57 6.04
CA ILE A 196 -3.39 -19.70 5.37
C ILE A 196 -2.63 -21.00 5.62
N GLY A 197 -1.31 -20.97 5.54
CA GLY A 197 -0.46 -22.12 5.83
C GLY A 197 -0.64 -22.67 7.25
N ASP A 198 -0.69 -21.79 8.24
CA ASP A 198 -0.96 -22.15 9.64
C ASP A 198 -2.32 -22.85 9.79
N GLN A 199 -3.37 -22.27 9.17
CA GLN A 199 -4.72 -22.85 9.22
C GLN A 199 -4.81 -24.21 8.50
N ALA A 200 -4.09 -24.34 7.39
CA ALA A 200 -4.02 -25.59 6.61
C ALA A 200 -3.01 -26.59 7.17
N LYS A 201 -2.29 -26.27 8.25
CA LYS A 201 -1.24 -27.09 8.87
C LYS A 201 -0.11 -27.44 7.89
N ILE A 202 0.22 -26.54 6.97
CA ILE A 202 1.32 -26.70 6.02
C ILE A 202 2.63 -26.34 6.73
N PRO A 203 3.69 -27.17 6.61
CA PRO A 203 5.00 -26.85 7.21
C PRO A 203 5.53 -25.51 6.70
N GLY A 204 5.93 -24.63 7.60
CA GLY A 204 6.39 -23.27 7.27
C GLY A 204 7.57 -23.24 6.28
N LYS A 205 8.48 -24.21 6.36
CA LYS A 205 9.61 -24.37 5.40
C LYS A 205 9.13 -24.62 3.97
N THR A 206 8.13 -25.49 3.80
CA THR A 206 7.51 -25.78 2.48
C THR A 206 6.86 -24.52 1.91
N LEU A 207 6.14 -23.80 2.76
CA LEU A 207 5.47 -22.56 2.35
C LEU A 207 6.47 -21.49 1.90
N LEU A 208 7.58 -21.32 2.63
CA LEU A 208 8.65 -20.40 2.24
C LEU A 208 9.31 -20.78 0.91
N LEU A 209 9.54 -22.10 0.69
CA LEU A 209 10.06 -22.57 -0.59
C LEU A 209 9.09 -22.23 -1.73
N CYS A 210 7.80 -22.52 -1.54
CA CYS A 210 6.77 -22.18 -2.54
C CYS A 210 6.70 -20.68 -2.83
N MET A 211 6.76 -19.83 -1.79
CA MET A 211 6.78 -18.37 -1.97
C MET A 211 8.05 -17.91 -2.70
N GLY A 212 9.22 -18.47 -2.35
CA GLY A 212 10.48 -18.15 -3.03
C GLY A 212 10.46 -18.54 -4.50
N LEU A 213 9.99 -19.74 -4.81
CA LEU A 213 9.82 -20.21 -6.19
C LEU A 213 8.82 -19.35 -6.96
N ALA A 214 7.68 -18.99 -6.36
CA ALA A 214 6.68 -18.13 -6.99
C ALA A 214 7.25 -16.74 -7.32
N ILE A 215 8.03 -16.14 -6.42
CA ILE A 215 8.69 -14.85 -6.66
C ILE A 215 9.73 -14.98 -7.79
N GLY A 216 10.57 -16.02 -7.75
CA GLY A 216 11.62 -16.22 -8.76
C GLY A 216 11.05 -16.48 -10.15
N VAL A 217 10.13 -17.43 -10.27
CA VAL A 217 9.46 -17.75 -11.54
C VAL A 217 8.66 -16.56 -12.05
N GLY A 218 7.91 -15.90 -11.15
CA GLY A 218 7.12 -14.72 -11.50
C GLY A 218 7.97 -13.56 -12.02
N ALA A 219 9.12 -13.29 -11.38
CA ALA A 219 10.05 -12.26 -11.84
C ALA A 219 10.61 -12.59 -13.23
N LEU A 220 11.12 -13.79 -13.43
CA LEU A 220 11.67 -14.24 -14.73
C LEU A 220 10.62 -14.20 -15.82
N ALA A 221 9.42 -14.72 -15.57
CA ALA A 221 8.31 -14.70 -16.53
C ALA A 221 7.90 -13.28 -16.89
N THR A 222 7.84 -12.38 -15.91
CA THR A 222 7.48 -10.97 -16.11
C THR A 222 8.53 -10.26 -16.99
N PHE A 223 9.81 -10.42 -16.66
CA PHE A 223 10.89 -9.82 -17.47
C PHE A 223 10.87 -10.35 -18.89
N TRP A 224 10.77 -11.67 -19.06
CA TRP A 224 10.73 -12.28 -20.39
C TRP A 224 9.53 -11.81 -21.20
N THR A 225 8.33 -11.83 -20.63
CA THR A 225 7.11 -11.39 -21.31
C THR A 225 7.18 -9.91 -21.70
N TYR A 226 7.65 -9.07 -20.76
CA TYR A 226 7.72 -7.62 -20.99
C TYR A 226 8.70 -7.28 -22.13
N LEU A 227 9.88 -7.91 -22.12
CA LEU A 227 10.86 -7.72 -23.16
C LEU A 227 10.38 -8.31 -24.51
N HIS A 228 9.82 -9.52 -24.49
CA HIS A 228 9.30 -10.17 -25.69
C HIS A 228 8.21 -9.32 -26.37
N VAL A 229 7.21 -8.90 -25.61
CA VAL A 229 6.13 -8.04 -26.13
C VAL A 229 6.67 -6.68 -26.58
N GLY A 230 7.57 -6.08 -25.79
CA GLY A 230 8.17 -4.80 -26.11
C GLY A 230 8.98 -4.80 -27.42
N TYR A 231 9.80 -5.82 -27.62
CA TYR A 231 10.62 -5.93 -28.84
C TYR A 231 9.82 -6.40 -30.06
N HIS A 232 8.82 -7.27 -29.87
CA HIS A 232 8.05 -7.82 -30.97
C HIS A 232 6.99 -6.86 -31.51
N TYR A 233 6.28 -6.15 -30.61
CA TYR A 233 5.15 -5.28 -31.01
C TYR A 233 5.47 -3.79 -30.96
N GLY A 234 6.57 -3.40 -30.35
CA GLY A 234 6.95 -2.00 -30.15
C GLY A 234 6.19 -1.33 -29.00
N VAL A 235 6.92 -0.99 -27.92
CA VAL A 235 6.33 -0.44 -26.67
C VAL A 235 5.58 0.86 -26.93
N LEU A 236 6.19 1.81 -27.64
CA LEU A 236 5.58 3.13 -27.88
C LEU A 236 4.49 3.11 -28.95
N ALA A 237 4.56 2.16 -29.89
CA ALA A 237 3.65 2.11 -31.03
C ALA A 237 2.34 1.39 -30.71
N ARG A 238 2.39 0.35 -29.85
CA ARG A 238 1.25 -0.56 -29.63
C ARG A 238 0.84 -0.73 -28.18
N CYS A 239 1.73 -0.49 -27.21
CA CYS A 239 1.37 -0.54 -25.81
C CYS A 239 0.74 0.79 -25.38
N GLN A 240 -0.57 0.87 -25.44
CA GLN A 240 -1.28 2.09 -25.05
C GLN A 240 -1.21 2.35 -23.54
N GLY A 241 -0.97 3.61 -23.19
CA GLY A 241 -1.30 4.24 -21.92
C GLY A 241 -0.20 4.23 -20.85
N HIS A 242 0.18 3.11 -20.29
CA HIS A 242 0.94 3.15 -19.02
C HIS A 242 2.46 3.26 -19.15
N VAL A 243 3.07 2.75 -20.21
CA VAL A 243 4.53 2.71 -20.29
C VAL A 243 5.14 4.09 -20.46
N GLY A 244 4.59 4.89 -21.39
CA GLY A 244 5.01 6.29 -21.56
C GLY A 244 4.66 7.16 -20.35
N HIS A 245 3.49 6.90 -19.73
CA HIS A 245 3.05 7.60 -18.53
C HIS A 245 3.97 7.35 -17.33
N PHE A 246 4.42 6.11 -17.13
CA PHE A 246 5.37 5.77 -16.07
C PHE A 246 6.72 6.50 -16.21
N GLY A 247 7.25 6.55 -17.42
CA GLY A 247 8.47 7.30 -17.72
C GLY A 247 8.29 8.78 -17.42
N TRP A 248 7.20 9.37 -17.90
CA TRP A 248 6.88 10.76 -17.67
C TRP A 248 6.70 11.06 -16.16
N GLU A 249 5.93 10.26 -15.44
CA GLU A 249 5.69 10.41 -14.00
C GLU A 249 6.97 10.28 -13.17
N SER A 250 7.92 9.47 -13.63
CA SER A 250 9.22 9.30 -12.98
C SER A 250 10.18 10.44 -13.26
N PHE A 251 10.39 10.77 -14.55
CA PHE A 251 11.48 11.63 -14.97
C PHE A 251 11.10 13.10 -15.12
N ASN A 252 9.82 13.45 -15.35
CA ASN A 252 9.40 14.84 -15.42
C ASN A 252 9.61 15.61 -14.10
N PRO A 253 9.28 15.05 -12.90
CA PRO A 253 9.65 15.69 -11.65
C PRO A 253 11.17 15.82 -11.47
N LEU A 254 11.97 14.82 -11.88
CA LEU A 254 13.43 14.88 -11.81
C LEU A 254 13.96 16.05 -12.62
N GLN A 255 13.51 16.20 -13.87
CA GLN A 255 13.89 17.32 -14.73
C GLN A 255 13.57 18.67 -14.04
N SER A 256 12.36 18.80 -13.49
CA SER A 256 11.95 20.01 -12.78
C SER A 256 12.84 20.31 -11.56
N TRP A 257 13.22 19.30 -10.79
CA TRP A 257 14.07 19.47 -9.60
C TRP A 257 15.52 19.80 -9.94
N LEU A 258 16.02 19.30 -11.07
CA LEU A 258 17.37 19.63 -11.54
C LEU A 258 17.46 21.03 -12.16
N GLN A 259 16.44 21.43 -12.92
CA GLN A 259 16.37 22.76 -13.54
C GLN A 259 16.01 23.87 -12.53
N HIS A 260 15.12 23.56 -11.61
CA HIS A 260 14.61 24.48 -10.59
C HIS A 260 14.74 23.88 -9.19
N PRO A 261 15.95 23.86 -8.61
CA PRO A 261 16.16 23.31 -7.27
C PRO A 261 15.29 24.00 -6.21
N LYS A 262 14.61 23.19 -5.41
CA LYS A 262 13.69 23.66 -4.37
C LYS A 262 14.31 23.47 -2.99
N GLU A 263 14.02 24.39 -2.09
CA GLU A 263 14.27 24.26 -0.65
C GLU A 263 13.23 23.36 0.01
N ALA A 264 13.44 23.01 1.28
CA ALA A 264 12.48 22.27 2.08
C ALA A 264 11.13 23.00 2.16
N ASN A 265 10.03 22.27 2.03
CA ASN A 265 8.69 22.80 2.12
C ASN A 265 8.15 22.65 3.55
N ILE A 266 8.25 23.72 4.33
CA ILE A 266 7.81 23.75 5.73
C ILE A 266 6.32 23.40 5.85
N SER A 267 5.47 23.91 4.94
CA SER A 267 4.04 23.58 4.95
C SER A 267 3.81 22.06 4.81
N SER A 268 4.50 21.41 3.87
CA SER A 268 4.41 19.95 3.71
C SER A 268 4.82 19.20 4.99
N ILE A 269 5.89 19.65 5.67
CA ILE A 269 6.36 19.05 6.92
C ILE A 269 5.29 19.18 8.02
N VAL A 270 4.70 20.39 8.17
CA VAL A 270 3.65 20.64 9.18
C VAL A 270 2.42 19.78 8.91
N PHE A 271 1.95 19.71 7.66
CA PHE A 271 0.80 18.89 7.32
C PHE A 271 1.09 17.38 7.47
N MET A 272 2.31 16.94 7.19
CA MET A 272 2.75 15.56 7.45
C MET A 272 2.74 15.25 8.95
N GLY A 273 3.28 16.15 9.78
CA GLY A 273 3.19 16.06 11.23
C GLY A 273 1.75 16.02 11.74
N GLY A 274 0.87 16.86 11.16
CA GLY A 274 -0.56 16.86 11.47
C GLY A 274 -1.24 15.53 11.16
N GLY A 275 -0.96 14.93 9.99
CA GLY A 275 -1.48 13.60 9.63
C GLY A 275 -0.99 12.49 10.55
N PHE A 276 0.29 12.54 10.91
CA PHE A 276 0.89 11.64 11.88
C PHE A 276 0.18 11.70 13.24
N LEU A 277 0.08 12.89 13.82
CA LEU A 277 -0.56 13.11 15.11
C LEU A 277 -2.05 12.74 15.08
N PHE A 278 -2.74 12.99 13.98
CA PHE A 278 -4.15 12.67 13.85
C PHE A 278 -4.41 11.16 13.92
N VAL A 279 -3.55 10.33 13.35
CA VAL A 279 -3.63 8.86 13.49
C VAL A 279 -3.47 8.43 14.96
N PHE A 280 -2.54 9.04 15.69
CA PHE A 280 -2.38 8.77 17.13
C PHE A 280 -3.62 9.22 17.93
N LEU A 281 -4.19 10.38 17.61
CA LEU A 281 -5.42 10.86 18.21
C LEU A 281 -6.58 9.89 17.95
N LEU A 282 -6.79 9.46 16.70
CA LEU A 282 -7.84 8.49 16.38
C LEU A 282 -7.65 7.17 17.13
N ASN A 283 -6.42 6.68 17.21
CA ASN A 283 -6.10 5.46 17.96
C ASN A 283 -6.34 5.64 19.46
N PHE A 284 -5.96 6.77 20.02
CA PHE A 284 -6.19 7.10 21.43
C PHE A 284 -7.69 7.18 21.74
N LEU A 285 -8.47 7.89 20.93
CA LEU A 285 -9.93 8.01 21.12
C LEU A 285 -10.59 6.64 21.05
N ARG A 286 -10.18 5.78 20.10
CA ARG A 286 -10.70 4.42 19.97
C ARG A 286 -10.40 3.54 21.17
N THR A 287 -9.27 3.73 21.84
CA THR A 287 -8.93 2.95 23.05
C THR A 287 -9.61 3.46 24.31
N ARG A 288 -10.07 4.71 24.33
CA ARG A 288 -10.70 5.37 25.49
C ARG A 288 -12.21 5.45 25.41
N LEU A 289 -12.78 5.58 24.21
CA LEU A 289 -14.21 5.81 24.01
C LEU A 289 -14.84 4.61 23.29
N LEU A 290 -15.68 3.86 23.98
CA LEU A 290 -16.35 2.66 23.43
C LEU A 290 -17.29 2.97 22.26
N TRP A 291 -17.86 4.18 22.22
CA TRP A 291 -18.76 4.63 21.16
C TRP A 291 -18.03 5.19 19.92
N TRP A 292 -16.70 5.31 19.98
CA TRP A 292 -15.91 5.88 18.90
C TRP A 292 -15.76 4.90 17.74
N THR A 293 -16.36 5.23 16.60
CA THR A 293 -16.41 4.35 15.43
C THR A 293 -15.34 4.65 14.37
N LEU A 294 -14.63 5.80 14.49
CA LEU A 294 -13.64 6.17 13.48
C LEU A 294 -12.32 5.41 13.67
N HIS A 295 -11.98 4.63 12.63
CA HIS A 295 -10.79 3.79 12.62
C HIS A 295 -9.60 4.54 11.96
N PRO A 296 -8.39 4.54 12.57
CA PRO A 296 -7.23 5.23 11.98
C PRO A 296 -6.88 4.70 10.58
N SER A 297 -7.01 3.39 10.33
CA SER A 297 -6.75 2.84 9.00
C SER A 297 -7.76 3.31 7.94
N GLY A 298 -9.00 3.63 8.31
CA GLY A 298 -9.97 4.21 7.38
C GLY A 298 -9.52 5.59 6.89
N TYR A 299 -8.97 6.42 7.79
CA TYR A 299 -8.37 7.70 7.43
C TYR A 299 -7.21 7.55 6.46
N VAL A 300 -6.31 6.62 6.74
CA VAL A 300 -5.11 6.36 5.92
C VAL A 300 -5.48 5.87 4.52
N LEU A 301 -6.46 4.96 4.42
CA LEU A 301 -6.94 4.43 3.14
C LEU A 301 -7.61 5.48 2.26
N SER A 302 -8.26 6.48 2.84
CA SER A 302 -9.02 7.52 2.12
C SER A 302 -8.30 8.85 1.95
N GLY A 303 -7.18 9.06 2.66
CA GLY A 303 -6.54 10.36 2.80
C GLY A 303 -5.71 10.82 1.60
N ALA A 304 -5.39 9.98 0.62
CA ALA A 304 -4.58 10.36 -0.52
C ALA A 304 -5.39 11.02 -1.64
N SER A 305 -4.82 12.03 -2.30
CA SER A 305 -5.46 12.79 -3.38
C SER A 305 -5.88 11.92 -4.57
N TRP A 306 -5.11 10.86 -4.86
CA TRP A 306 -5.31 9.89 -5.93
C TRP A 306 -5.48 8.47 -5.40
N GLY A 307 -5.92 8.31 -4.17
CA GLY A 307 -6.15 6.99 -3.59
C GLY A 307 -7.27 6.25 -4.32
N GLY A 308 -7.16 4.93 -4.42
CA GLY A 308 -8.11 4.06 -5.09
C GLY A 308 -9.53 4.11 -4.55
N LEU A 309 -9.74 4.71 -3.40
CA LEU A 309 -11.06 4.97 -2.84
C LEU A 309 -11.92 5.94 -3.66
N ILE A 310 -11.33 6.73 -4.56
CA ILE A 310 -12.11 7.52 -5.53
C ILE A 310 -13.08 6.63 -6.32
N TYR A 311 -12.66 5.41 -6.64
CA TYR A 311 -13.48 4.47 -7.41
C TYR A 311 -14.29 3.52 -6.53
N PHE A 312 -13.92 3.35 -5.26
CA PHE A 312 -14.46 2.30 -4.40
C PHE A 312 -15.27 2.80 -3.21
N TRP A 313 -15.31 4.10 -2.95
CA TRP A 313 -16.05 4.65 -1.82
C TRP A 313 -17.52 4.25 -1.82
N PHE A 314 -18.17 4.30 -2.99
CA PHE A 314 -19.60 3.99 -3.11
C PHE A 314 -19.92 2.51 -2.86
N PRO A 315 -19.24 1.53 -3.51
CA PRO A 315 -19.42 0.13 -3.17
C PRO A 315 -19.13 -0.18 -1.68
N VAL A 316 -18.15 0.47 -1.08
CA VAL A 316 -17.85 0.32 0.35
C VAL A 316 -18.99 0.86 1.21
N MET A 317 -19.52 2.02 0.89
CA MET A 317 -20.67 2.61 1.59
C MET A 317 -21.91 1.73 1.48
N VAL A 318 -22.22 1.25 0.28
CA VAL A 318 -23.37 0.35 0.06
C VAL A 318 -23.26 -0.92 0.87
N SER A 319 -22.09 -1.57 0.83
CA SER A 319 -21.84 -2.79 1.60
C SER A 319 -21.90 -2.55 3.10
N TRP A 320 -21.31 -1.44 3.58
CA TRP A 320 -21.43 -1.02 4.97
C TRP A 320 -22.89 -0.86 5.39
N PHE A 321 -23.68 -0.14 4.59
CA PHE A 321 -25.09 0.11 4.89
C PHE A 321 -25.89 -1.19 4.98
N ILE A 322 -25.74 -2.08 4.00
CA ILE A 322 -26.42 -3.39 3.98
C ILE A 322 -26.01 -4.20 5.24
N LYS A 323 -24.72 -4.30 5.53
CA LYS A 323 -24.22 -5.02 6.70
C LYS A 323 -24.73 -4.41 8.00
N PHE A 324 -24.74 -3.08 8.10
CA PHE A 324 -25.26 -2.35 9.27
C PHE A 324 -26.73 -2.68 9.50
N MET A 325 -27.58 -2.63 8.45
CA MET A 325 -28.99 -2.95 8.52
C MET A 325 -29.23 -4.41 8.94
N ILE A 326 -28.51 -5.35 8.35
CA ILE A 326 -28.60 -6.76 8.69
C ILE A 326 -28.25 -6.98 10.17
N LEU A 327 -27.13 -6.45 10.63
CA LEU A 327 -26.68 -6.65 12.02
C LEU A 327 -27.60 -5.94 13.02
N ARG A 328 -28.15 -4.77 12.67
CA ARG A 328 -29.01 -3.98 13.56
C ARG A 328 -30.41 -4.56 13.71
N PHE A 329 -31.01 -5.04 12.64
CA PHE A 329 -32.41 -5.45 12.62
C PHE A 329 -32.64 -6.96 12.56
N SER A 330 -31.73 -7.70 11.91
CA SER A 330 -31.90 -9.14 11.66
C SER A 330 -30.90 -10.02 12.43
N GLY A 331 -29.88 -9.42 13.02
CA GLY A 331 -28.90 -10.11 13.86
C GLY A 331 -27.89 -10.98 13.14
N TRP A 332 -27.05 -11.66 13.94
CA TRP A 332 -25.89 -12.43 13.48
C TRP A 332 -26.23 -13.64 12.61
N GLN A 333 -27.37 -14.27 12.84
CA GLN A 333 -27.78 -15.43 12.03
C GLN A 333 -28.05 -15.05 10.57
N THR A 334 -28.74 -13.93 10.34
CA THR A 334 -29.01 -13.42 9.00
C THR A 334 -27.72 -12.96 8.32
N TYR A 335 -26.79 -12.34 9.05
CA TYR A 335 -25.47 -12.01 8.55
C TYR A 335 -24.77 -13.25 7.98
N ARG A 336 -24.75 -14.35 8.74
CA ARG A 336 -24.13 -15.62 8.28
C ARG A 336 -24.83 -16.22 7.06
N ARG A 337 -26.16 -16.17 7.01
CA ARG A 337 -26.95 -16.68 5.88
C ARG A 337 -26.70 -15.88 4.59
N ALA A 338 -26.36 -14.59 4.72
CA ALA A 338 -26.08 -13.72 3.58
C ALA A 338 -24.64 -13.92 3.01
N ILE A 339 -23.72 -14.56 3.73
CA ILE A 339 -22.34 -14.78 3.29
C ILE A 339 -22.24 -15.41 1.88
N PRO A 340 -22.99 -16.51 1.55
CA PRO A 340 -22.92 -17.11 0.22
C PRO A 340 -23.32 -16.14 -0.90
N PHE A 341 -24.30 -15.26 -0.65
CA PHE A 341 -24.70 -14.24 -1.61
C PHE A 341 -23.57 -13.27 -1.92
N PHE A 342 -22.86 -12.76 -0.91
CA PHE A 342 -21.76 -11.83 -1.10
C PHE A 342 -20.52 -12.50 -1.73
N LEU A 343 -20.27 -13.78 -1.43
CA LEU A 343 -19.27 -14.58 -2.15
C LEU A 343 -19.68 -14.77 -3.63
N GLY A 344 -20.95 -15.00 -3.89
CA GLY A 344 -21.49 -15.07 -5.25
C GLY A 344 -21.30 -13.77 -6.03
N LEU A 345 -21.42 -12.59 -5.40
CA LEU A 345 -21.13 -11.31 -6.04
C LEU A 345 -19.64 -11.18 -6.41
N VAL A 346 -18.73 -11.67 -5.57
CA VAL A 346 -17.28 -11.69 -5.86
C VAL A 346 -17.00 -12.60 -7.07
N LEU A 347 -17.49 -13.84 -7.03
CA LEU A 347 -17.29 -14.80 -8.13
C LEU A 347 -17.95 -14.32 -9.43
N GLY A 348 -19.17 -13.78 -9.34
CA GLY A 348 -19.92 -13.27 -10.50
C GLY A 348 -19.29 -12.05 -11.17
N ASP A 349 -18.40 -11.34 -10.49
CA ASP A 349 -17.63 -10.23 -11.09
C ASP A 349 -16.30 -10.73 -11.68
N PHE A 350 -15.57 -11.58 -10.98
CA PHE A 350 -14.25 -12.05 -11.43
C PHE A 350 -14.32 -13.12 -12.51
N VAL A 351 -15.18 -14.13 -12.37
CA VAL A 351 -15.21 -15.27 -13.30
C VAL A 351 -15.59 -14.85 -14.72
N PRO A 352 -16.67 -14.10 -14.96
CA PRO A 352 -17.00 -13.65 -16.32
C PRO A 352 -15.89 -12.77 -16.94
N ARG A 353 -15.28 -11.88 -16.16
CA ARG A 353 -14.19 -11.04 -16.66
C ARG A 353 -12.96 -11.86 -17.05
N SER A 354 -12.62 -12.88 -16.27
CA SER A 354 -11.52 -13.78 -16.60
C SER A 354 -11.79 -14.56 -17.87
N ILE A 355 -13.01 -15.11 -18.02
CA ILE A 355 -13.44 -15.83 -19.22
C ILE A 355 -13.38 -14.91 -20.44
N LEU A 356 -13.94 -13.70 -20.35
CA LEU A 356 -13.91 -12.72 -21.43
C LEU A 356 -12.48 -12.30 -21.80
N SER A 357 -11.60 -12.15 -20.82
CA SER A 357 -10.18 -11.86 -21.08
C SER A 357 -9.48 -12.99 -21.84
N ILE A 358 -9.75 -14.23 -21.48
CA ILE A 358 -9.21 -15.42 -22.19
C ILE A 358 -9.76 -15.48 -23.61
N ILE A 359 -11.07 -15.31 -23.80
CA ILE A 359 -11.72 -15.28 -25.12
C ILE A 359 -11.14 -14.17 -26.00
N SER A 360 -10.99 -12.97 -25.44
CA SER A 360 -10.42 -11.81 -26.13
C SER A 360 -8.99 -12.10 -26.59
N PHE A 361 -8.17 -12.71 -25.74
CA PHE A 361 -6.82 -13.11 -26.07
C PHE A 361 -6.76 -14.17 -27.19
N VAL A 362 -7.58 -15.22 -27.06
CA VAL A 362 -7.61 -16.35 -28.04
C VAL A 362 -8.11 -15.90 -29.41
N LEU A 363 -9.15 -15.05 -29.42
CA LEU A 363 -9.77 -14.58 -30.66
C LEU A 363 -9.11 -13.30 -31.20
N ASN A 364 -8.08 -12.79 -30.55
CA ASN A 364 -7.41 -11.52 -30.87
C ASN A 364 -8.41 -10.34 -31.05
N LEU A 365 -9.48 -10.35 -30.25
CA LEU A 365 -10.50 -9.33 -30.27
C LEU A 365 -10.08 -8.19 -29.32
N TYR A 366 -10.12 -6.96 -29.82
CA TYR A 366 -10.01 -5.80 -28.95
C TYR A 366 -11.32 -5.61 -28.21
N MET A 367 -11.36 -6.00 -26.95
CA MET A 367 -12.46 -5.60 -26.06
C MET A 367 -12.10 -4.27 -25.40
N PRO A 368 -12.84 -3.20 -25.67
CA PRO A 368 -12.67 -1.96 -24.92
C PRO A 368 -12.92 -2.28 -23.44
N SER A 369 -11.95 -1.96 -22.60
CA SER A 369 -12.08 -2.14 -21.15
C SER A 369 -13.36 -1.46 -20.69
N SER A 370 -14.36 -2.24 -20.31
CA SER A 370 -15.62 -1.74 -19.80
C SER A 370 -15.36 -0.86 -18.58
N GLY A 371 -15.36 0.45 -18.76
CA GLY A 371 -15.55 1.51 -17.74
C GLY A 371 -14.74 1.55 -16.44
N ALA A 372 -13.97 0.51 -16.10
CA ALA A 372 -13.09 0.45 -14.93
C ALA A 372 -11.60 0.55 -15.32
N GLY A 373 -11.31 0.85 -16.58
CA GLY A 373 -9.98 0.76 -17.19
C GLY A 373 -9.12 2.00 -17.15
N HIS A 374 -9.35 2.93 -16.24
CA HIS A 374 -8.45 4.07 -16.08
C HIS A 374 -7.58 4.01 -14.83
N SER A 375 -7.47 2.86 -14.18
CA SER A 375 -6.65 2.75 -12.96
C SER A 375 -6.39 1.33 -12.51
N LEU A 376 -6.05 0.43 -13.39
CA LEU A 376 -5.38 -0.81 -12.97
C LEU A 376 -3.95 -0.82 -13.41
#